data_a6abf39f68e48210c160bcc350af50f3
#
_entry.id   a6abf39f68e48210c160bcc350af50f3
#
_cell.length_a   1.000
_cell.length_b   1.000
_cell.length_c   1.000
_cell.angle_alpha   90.00
_cell.angle_beta   90.00
_cell.angle_gamma   90.00
#
_symmetry.space_group_name_H-M   'P 1'
#
loop_
_entity.id
_entity.type
_entity.pdbx_description
1 polymer ?
#
loop_
_entity_poly.entity_id
_entity_poly.type
_entity_poly.pdbx_seq_one_letter_code
_entity_poly.pdbx_strand_id
1 'polypeptide(L)'
;MERQADKLSVTASAVIWFGAAVSVAEILTGMLFAPLGWRMGLLAVAIGHMIGGMLFYLAGLIGAQTGRSAMETVQLSFGRRGSLLFSAANVVQLVGWTAIMIFTGAQAAAALTAGWSGAQTVWGVIIGALILLWLRIGMRNFSKINLVSMGTLFALTLWLSVQVASGEPAAAGQADAEAMSFGLAVELAAVMPLSWLPLVSDYTRRAGKARAATLSATLAYFCTSSWMYAIGLAAALFAGQSEIAPMLQYAGLGAAGILVVVLSTVSTTFLDAYSAGVSFHSISSRFGEVVVASAVTLLGTLLALVFDVSRFEGFLYFIGSVFAPMIAVQIADYFVLKRKPASGEVDWVSLALWLAGFVFYRLMLKWQPPLGTTLPVIAATFALTLLVRKLLPSVGKAAVREG
;
A
#
# COMPACT_ATOMS: atom_id res chain seq x y z
N MET A 1 -11.78 23.19 -18.93
CA MET A 1 -12.39 23.51 -17.62
C MET A 1 -13.03 22.21 -17.11
N GLU A 2 -12.28 21.38 -16.40
CA GLU A 2 -12.85 20.22 -15.68
C GLU A 2 -13.82 20.75 -14.62
N ARG A 3 -15.04 20.23 -14.64
CA ARG A 3 -16.10 20.71 -13.76
C ARG A 3 -15.70 20.51 -12.29
N GLN A 4 -15.91 21.51 -11.48
CA GLN A 4 -15.71 21.54 -10.02
C GLN A 4 -16.42 20.37 -9.29
N ALA A 5 -17.33 19.67 -9.97
CA ALA A 5 -18.09 18.52 -9.50
C ALA A 5 -17.29 17.19 -9.36
N ASP A 6 -16.06 17.10 -9.90
CA ASP A 6 -15.26 15.88 -9.89
C ASP A 6 -14.13 15.87 -8.82
N LYS A 7 -14.05 16.93 -7.99
CA LYS A 7 -13.00 17.04 -6.96
C LYS A 7 -13.39 16.29 -5.69
N LEU A 8 -12.44 15.50 -5.16
CA LEU A 8 -12.61 14.81 -3.89
C LEU A 8 -12.58 15.79 -2.72
N SER A 9 -13.57 15.67 -1.83
CA SER A 9 -13.59 16.40 -0.56
C SER A 9 -12.55 15.82 0.43
N VAL A 10 -12.25 16.58 1.49
CA VAL A 10 -11.37 16.12 2.58
C VAL A 10 -11.91 14.84 3.22
N THR A 11 -13.22 14.80 3.50
CA THR A 11 -13.90 13.62 4.08
C THR A 11 -13.88 12.43 3.12
N ALA A 12 -14.15 12.64 1.81
CA ALA A 12 -14.11 11.55 0.84
C ALA A 12 -12.70 10.93 0.74
N SER A 13 -11.65 11.76 0.82
CA SER A 13 -10.27 11.29 0.87
C SER A 13 -10.01 10.42 2.11
N ALA A 14 -10.48 10.83 3.30
CA ALA A 14 -10.36 10.02 4.52
C ALA A 14 -11.09 8.68 4.40
N VAL A 15 -12.31 8.65 3.87
CA VAL A 15 -13.13 7.44 3.74
C VAL A 15 -12.50 6.42 2.79
N ILE A 16 -11.92 6.89 1.66
CA ILE A 16 -11.21 6.00 0.72
C ILE A 16 -10.04 5.31 1.44
N TRP A 17 -9.22 6.07 2.14
CA TRP A 17 -8.01 5.55 2.77
C TRP A 17 -8.27 4.81 4.08
N PHE A 18 -9.35 5.12 4.78
CA PHE A 18 -9.89 4.25 5.83
C PHE A 18 -10.21 2.85 5.27
N GLY A 19 -10.97 2.81 4.16
CA GLY A 19 -11.33 1.53 3.52
C GLY A 19 -10.13 0.76 2.98
N ALA A 20 -9.11 1.45 2.46
CA ALA A 20 -7.88 0.82 2.01
C ALA A 20 -7.11 0.14 3.16
N ALA A 21 -7.13 0.75 4.34
CA ALA A 21 -6.42 0.25 5.51
C ALA A 21 -7.18 -0.83 6.31
N VAL A 22 -8.51 -0.93 6.19
CA VAL A 22 -9.27 -2.05 6.77
C VAL A 22 -9.05 -3.29 5.91
N SER A 23 -7.98 -4.01 6.16
CA SER A 23 -7.50 -5.11 5.34
C SER A 23 -7.11 -6.32 6.18
N VAL A 24 -7.42 -7.50 5.66
CA VAL A 24 -6.97 -8.79 6.22
C VAL A 24 -5.45 -8.87 6.26
N ALA A 25 -4.75 -8.33 5.24
CA ALA A 25 -3.29 -8.32 5.19
C ALA A 25 -2.66 -7.50 6.32
N GLU A 26 -3.29 -6.37 6.71
CA GLU A 26 -2.85 -5.55 7.84
C GLU A 26 -2.94 -6.32 9.17
N ILE A 27 -4.06 -7.03 9.38
CA ILE A 27 -4.27 -7.87 10.58
C ILE A 27 -3.25 -9.02 10.61
N LEU A 28 -3.07 -9.73 9.50
CA LEU A 28 -2.08 -10.82 9.39
C LEU A 28 -0.67 -10.33 9.70
N THR A 29 -0.28 -9.16 9.16
CA THR A 29 1.04 -8.61 9.44
C THR A 29 1.19 -8.25 10.93
N GLY A 30 0.12 -7.74 11.55
CA GLY A 30 0.10 -7.47 12.99
C GLY A 30 0.30 -8.75 13.84
N MET A 31 -0.27 -9.88 13.42
CA MET A 31 -0.07 -11.18 14.09
C MET A 31 1.40 -11.61 14.09
N LEU A 32 2.15 -11.32 13.01
CA LEU A 32 3.58 -11.67 12.91
C LEU A 32 4.44 -10.97 13.98
N PHE A 33 3.94 -9.90 14.60
CA PHE A 33 4.68 -9.14 15.63
C PHE A 33 4.57 -9.74 17.03
N ALA A 34 3.79 -10.81 17.20
CA ALA A 34 3.61 -11.48 18.50
C ALA A 34 4.92 -11.84 19.22
N PRO A 35 6.01 -12.30 18.57
CA PRO A 35 7.27 -12.60 19.24
C PRO A 35 7.90 -11.39 19.96
N LEU A 36 7.57 -10.15 19.56
CA LEU A 36 8.04 -8.93 20.23
C LEU A 36 7.25 -8.59 21.51
N GLY A 37 6.10 -9.24 21.71
CA GLY A 37 5.16 -8.89 22.76
C GLY A 37 4.44 -7.56 22.49
N TRP A 38 3.45 -7.26 23.33
CA TRP A 38 2.50 -6.14 23.13
C TRP A 38 3.18 -4.78 22.99
N ARG A 39 4.06 -4.42 23.94
CA ARG A 39 4.67 -3.07 23.99
C ARG A 39 5.61 -2.82 22.81
N MET A 40 6.51 -3.76 22.55
CA MET A 40 7.50 -3.60 21.47
C MET A 40 6.85 -3.76 20.10
N GLY A 41 5.86 -4.64 19.96
CA GLY A 41 5.08 -4.77 18.73
C GLY A 41 4.35 -3.46 18.39
N LEU A 42 3.62 -2.85 19.32
CA LEU A 42 2.95 -1.56 19.08
C LEU A 42 3.95 -0.43 18.81
N LEU A 43 5.11 -0.42 19.47
CA LEU A 43 6.15 0.57 19.21
C LEU A 43 6.71 0.42 17.77
N ALA A 44 6.94 -0.80 17.33
CA ALA A 44 7.37 -1.08 15.95
C ALA A 44 6.31 -0.62 14.92
N VAL A 45 5.03 -0.89 15.17
CA VAL A 45 3.92 -0.40 14.35
C VAL A 45 3.94 1.13 14.29
N ALA A 46 3.99 1.81 15.44
CA ALA A 46 3.95 3.27 15.49
C ALA A 46 5.14 3.91 14.73
N ILE A 47 6.36 3.41 14.91
CA ILE A 47 7.55 3.92 14.23
C ILE A 47 7.47 3.63 12.73
N GLY A 48 7.16 2.41 12.33
CA GLY A 48 7.08 2.02 10.91
C GLY A 48 5.99 2.80 10.17
N HIS A 49 4.79 2.90 10.74
CA HIS A 49 3.70 3.68 10.15
C HIS A 49 3.98 5.18 10.12
N MET A 50 4.74 5.73 11.09
CA MET A 50 5.17 7.13 11.07
C MET A 50 6.13 7.37 9.89
N ILE A 51 7.10 6.48 9.67
CA ILE A 51 8.03 6.55 8.54
C ILE A 51 7.25 6.46 7.23
N GLY A 52 6.48 5.39 7.04
CA GLY A 52 5.72 5.17 5.81
C GLY A 52 4.63 6.22 5.59
N GLY A 53 3.92 6.67 6.64
CA GLY A 53 2.89 7.70 6.57
C GLY A 53 3.44 9.08 6.17
N MET A 54 4.64 9.45 6.64
CA MET A 54 5.29 10.68 6.20
C MET A 54 5.60 10.64 4.70
N LEU A 55 6.09 9.51 4.21
CA LEU A 55 6.38 9.32 2.79
C LEU A 55 5.10 9.30 1.96
N PHE A 56 4.05 8.64 2.46
CA PHE A 56 2.72 8.64 1.86
C PHE A 56 2.17 10.06 1.70
N TYR A 57 2.26 10.89 2.76
CA TYR A 57 1.85 12.29 2.70
C TYR A 57 2.62 13.06 1.62
N LEU A 58 3.95 12.94 1.58
CA LEU A 58 4.79 13.65 0.63
C LEU A 58 4.50 13.20 -0.81
N ALA A 59 4.41 11.90 -1.07
CA ALA A 59 4.05 11.38 -2.39
C ALA A 59 2.65 11.85 -2.85
N GLY A 60 1.66 11.72 -1.96
CA GLY A 60 0.30 12.17 -2.24
C GLY A 60 0.19 13.68 -2.46
N LEU A 61 1.01 14.47 -1.76
CA LEU A 61 1.03 15.92 -1.90
C LEU A 61 1.57 16.36 -3.27
N ILE A 62 2.55 15.64 -3.83
CA ILE A 62 3.02 15.90 -5.21
C ILE A 62 1.84 15.76 -6.19
N GLY A 63 1.10 14.63 -6.12
CA GLY A 63 -0.08 14.41 -6.97
C GLY A 63 -1.16 15.47 -6.79
N ALA A 64 -1.49 15.79 -5.53
CA ALA A 64 -2.52 16.79 -5.21
C ALA A 64 -2.17 18.21 -5.67
N GLN A 65 -0.89 18.58 -5.64
CA GLN A 65 -0.42 19.92 -6.08
C GLN A 65 -0.25 20.01 -7.59
N THR A 66 0.08 18.92 -8.27
CA THR A 66 0.35 18.90 -9.72
C THR A 66 -0.86 18.48 -10.55
N GLY A 67 -1.88 17.86 -9.93
CA GLY A 67 -3.01 17.26 -10.64
C GLY A 67 -2.63 16.01 -11.45
N ARG A 68 -1.47 15.39 -11.17
CA ARG A 68 -0.90 14.27 -11.92
C ARG A 68 -1.11 12.94 -11.20
N SER A 69 -1.25 11.87 -11.98
CA SER A 69 -1.23 10.50 -11.47
C SER A 69 0.14 10.14 -10.88
N ALA A 70 0.22 9.05 -10.13
CA ALA A 70 1.45 8.65 -9.47
C ALA A 70 2.61 8.48 -10.48
N MET A 71 2.40 7.77 -11.57
CA MET A 71 3.44 7.56 -12.58
C MET A 71 3.75 8.84 -13.37
N GLU A 72 2.80 9.76 -13.55
CA GLU A 72 3.06 11.08 -14.12
C GLU A 72 3.89 11.96 -13.17
N THR A 73 3.75 11.80 -11.85
CA THR A 73 4.64 12.49 -10.89
C THR A 73 6.07 11.94 -10.95
N VAL A 74 6.24 10.64 -11.17
CA VAL A 74 7.56 10.02 -11.37
C VAL A 74 8.28 10.60 -12.59
N GLN A 75 7.55 10.93 -13.65
CA GLN A 75 8.11 11.58 -14.85
C GLN A 75 8.81 12.91 -14.54
N LEU A 76 8.39 13.61 -13.50
CA LEU A 76 9.00 14.90 -13.13
C LEU A 76 10.49 14.75 -12.81
N SER A 77 10.88 13.64 -12.17
CA SER A 77 12.27 13.37 -11.76
C SER A 77 13.03 12.46 -12.72
N PHE A 78 12.35 11.46 -13.32
CA PHE A 78 13.02 10.40 -14.09
C PHE A 78 12.89 10.57 -15.61
N GLY A 79 12.06 11.52 -16.07
CA GLY A 79 11.72 11.70 -17.48
C GLY A 79 10.66 10.70 -17.95
N ARG A 80 10.10 10.98 -19.14
CA ARG A 80 8.95 10.25 -19.68
C ARG A 80 9.25 8.74 -19.89
N ARG A 81 10.38 8.39 -20.46
CA ARG A 81 10.79 6.98 -20.66
C ARG A 81 11.40 6.36 -19.41
N GLY A 82 12.14 7.17 -18.61
CA GLY A 82 12.70 6.68 -17.36
C GLY A 82 11.63 6.23 -16.36
N SER A 83 10.46 6.88 -16.35
CA SER A 83 9.33 6.50 -15.49
C SER A 83 8.66 5.20 -15.90
N LEU A 84 8.84 4.71 -17.16
CA LEU A 84 8.22 3.45 -17.60
C LEU A 84 8.69 2.24 -16.81
N LEU A 85 9.94 2.26 -16.33
CA LEU A 85 10.46 1.23 -15.42
C LEU A 85 9.58 1.11 -14.17
N PHE A 86 9.26 2.26 -13.56
CA PHE A 86 8.44 2.30 -12.34
C PHE A 86 6.97 2.01 -12.63
N SER A 87 6.46 2.45 -13.78
CA SER A 87 5.10 2.10 -14.22
C SER A 87 4.95 0.59 -14.38
N ALA A 88 5.92 -0.08 -15.01
CA ALA A 88 5.91 -1.53 -15.16
C ALA A 88 6.05 -2.24 -13.80
N ALA A 89 6.99 -1.80 -12.95
CA ALA A 89 7.15 -2.34 -11.61
C ALA A 89 5.88 -2.16 -10.75
N ASN A 90 5.18 -1.02 -10.90
CA ASN A 90 3.93 -0.78 -10.19
C ASN A 90 2.80 -1.69 -10.68
N VAL A 91 2.66 -1.90 -11.99
CA VAL A 91 1.67 -2.88 -12.52
C VAL A 91 1.95 -4.27 -11.96
N VAL A 92 3.23 -4.70 -11.95
CA VAL A 92 3.63 -6.01 -11.41
C VAL A 92 3.28 -6.13 -9.93
N GLN A 93 3.60 -5.11 -9.11
CA GLN A 93 3.24 -5.14 -7.70
C GLN A 93 1.72 -5.19 -7.49
N LEU A 94 0.94 -4.45 -8.28
CA LEU A 94 -0.51 -4.39 -8.12
C LEU A 94 -1.20 -5.69 -8.58
N VAL A 95 -0.64 -6.40 -9.56
CA VAL A 95 -1.03 -7.78 -9.86
C VAL A 95 -0.71 -8.70 -8.68
N GLY A 96 0.47 -8.57 -8.09
CA GLY A 96 0.86 -9.32 -6.89
C GLY A 96 -0.08 -9.06 -5.71
N TRP A 97 -0.36 -7.80 -5.40
CA TRP A 97 -1.32 -7.44 -4.35
C TRP A 97 -2.72 -7.98 -4.64
N THR A 98 -3.21 -7.85 -5.87
CA THR A 98 -4.51 -8.42 -6.28
C THR A 98 -4.57 -9.92 -5.99
N ALA A 99 -3.51 -10.66 -6.34
CA ALA A 99 -3.44 -12.10 -6.08
C ALA A 99 -3.40 -12.43 -4.58
N ILE A 100 -2.55 -11.74 -3.81
CA ILE A 100 -2.40 -11.93 -2.36
C ILE A 100 -3.71 -11.65 -1.63
N MET A 101 -4.35 -10.54 -1.94
CA MET A 101 -5.60 -10.12 -1.31
C MET A 101 -6.74 -11.10 -1.61
N ILE A 102 -6.88 -11.54 -2.87
CA ILE A 102 -7.90 -12.54 -3.26
C ILE A 102 -7.61 -13.87 -2.56
N PHE A 103 -6.35 -14.32 -2.54
CA PHE A 103 -5.96 -15.56 -1.88
C PHE A 103 -6.29 -15.55 -0.39
N THR A 104 -5.82 -14.52 0.35
CA THR A 104 -6.01 -14.43 1.80
C THR A 104 -7.48 -14.24 2.17
N GLY A 105 -8.22 -13.44 1.39
CA GLY A 105 -9.66 -13.27 1.56
C GLY A 105 -10.43 -14.57 1.29
N ALA A 106 -10.07 -15.30 0.23
CA ALA A 106 -10.70 -16.57 -0.12
C ALA A 106 -10.39 -17.66 0.92
N GLN A 107 -9.16 -17.72 1.43
CA GLN A 107 -8.76 -18.65 2.49
C GLN A 107 -9.57 -18.40 3.77
N ALA A 108 -9.67 -17.14 4.21
CA ALA A 108 -10.42 -16.77 5.39
C ALA A 108 -11.93 -17.06 5.24
N ALA A 109 -12.53 -16.73 4.08
CA ALA A 109 -13.93 -17.00 3.81
C ALA A 109 -14.22 -18.51 3.73
N ALA A 110 -13.34 -19.29 3.11
CA ALA A 110 -13.45 -20.74 3.02
C ALA A 110 -13.42 -21.40 4.41
N ALA A 111 -12.54 -20.97 5.30
CA ALA A 111 -12.46 -21.49 6.66
C ALA A 111 -13.70 -21.15 7.49
N LEU A 112 -14.36 -20.00 7.24
CA LEU A 112 -15.61 -19.61 7.89
C LEU A 112 -16.84 -20.35 7.35
N THR A 113 -16.78 -20.96 6.17
CA THR A 113 -17.89 -21.67 5.51
C THR A 113 -17.84 -23.19 5.63
N ALA A 114 -17.19 -23.72 6.68
CA ALA A 114 -17.12 -25.14 7.00
C ALA A 114 -16.60 -26.06 5.87
N GLY A 115 -15.47 -25.66 5.31
CA GLY A 115 -14.44 -26.59 4.79
C GLY A 115 -14.80 -27.67 3.79
N TRP A 116 -15.70 -27.43 2.81
CA TRP A 116 -15.80 -28.36 1.69
C TRP A 116 -14.61 -28.20 0.72
N SER A 117 -14.20 -29.32 0.11
CA SER A 117 -13.09 -29.31 -0.85
C SER A 117 -13.41 -28.37 -2.03
N GLY A 118 -12.56 -27.36 -2.27
CA GLY A 118 -12.77 -26.34 -3.31
C GLY A 118 -13.38 -25.03 -2.83
N ALA A 119 -13.77 -24.88 -1.56
CA ALA A 119 -14.33 -23.64 -1.01
C ALA A 119 -13.43 -22.42 -1.28
N GLN A 120 -12.12 -22.54 -1.09
CA GLN A 120 -11.17 -21.46 -1.35
C GLN A 120 -11.18 -21.02 -2.82
N THR A 121 -11.20 -21.96 -3.77
CA THR A 121 -11.30 -21.64 -5.21
C THR A 121 -12.58 -20.89 -5.52
N VAL A 122 -13.71 -21.34 -4.99
CA VAL A 122 -15.01 -20.68 -5.23
C VAL A 122 -15.05 -19.28 -4.62
N TRP A 123 -14.54 -19.11 -3.39
CA TRP A 123 -14.46 -17.78 -2.78
C TRP A 123 -13.50 -16.86 -3.54
N GLY A 124 -12.37 -17.36 -4.05
CA GLY A 124 -11.47 -16.60 -4.90
C GLY A 124 -12.14 -16.09 -6.17
N VAL A 125 -12.93 -16.93 -6.83
CA VAL A 125 -13.71 -16.54 -8.02
C VAL A 125 -14.82 -15.54 -7.65
N ILE A 126 -15.53 -15.74 -6.54
CA ILE A 126 -16.56 -14.80 -6.06
C ILE A 126 -15.95 -13.41 -5.79
N ILE A 127 -14.83 -13.35 -5.03
CA ILE A 127 -14.15 -12.10 -4.72
C ILE A 127 -13.66 -11.42 -6.00
N GLY A 128 -13.02 -12.15 -6.92
CA GLY A 128 -12.61 -11.63 -8.22
C GLY A 128 -13.78 -11.07 -9.04
N ALA A 129 -14.91 -11.77 -9.07
CA ALA A 129 -16.13 -11.31 -9.75
C ALA A 129 -16.71 -10.04 -9.10
N LEU A 130 -16.69 -9.93 -7.77
CA LEU A 130 -17.12 -8.74 -7.06
C LEU A 130 -16.20 -7.53 -7.34
N ILE A 131 -14.89 -7.73 -7.44
CA ILE A 131 -13.94 -6.66 -7.83
C ILE A 131 -14.24 -6.19 -9.25
N LEU A 132 -14.47 -7.12 -10.21
CA LEU A 132 -14.87 -6.78 -11.58
C LEU A 132 -16.18 -6.00 -11.63
N LEU A 133 -17.17 -6.40 -10.83
CA LEU A 133 -18.44 -5.68 -10.70
C LEU A 133 -18.19 -4.25 -10.15
N TRP A 134 -17.35 -4.13 -9.14
CA TRP A 134 -17.00 -2.83 -8.54
C TRP A 134 -16.31 -1.90 -9.52
N LEU A 135 -15.38 -2.43 -10.34
CA LEU A 135 -14.72 -1.68 -11.43
C LEU A 135 -15.74 -1.16 -12.47
N ARG A 136 -16.78 -1.93 -12.78
CA ARG A 136 -17.85 -1.52 -13.72
C ARG A 136 -18.78 -0.47 -13.16
N ILE A 137 -19.09 -0.53 -11.85
CA ILE A 137 -19.89 0.48 -11.16
C ILE A 137 -19.15 1.83 -11.16
N GLY A 138 -17.83 1.79 -11.09
CA GLY A 138 -16.93 2.91 -11.26
C GLY A 138 -16.89 3.87 -10.08
N MET A 139 -15.90 4.76 -10.09
CA MET A 139 -15.59 5.72 -9.02
C MET A 139 -16.74 6.70 -8.68
N ARG A 140 -17.64 6.98 -9.60
CA ARG A 140 -18.76 7.92 -9.37
C ARG A 140 -19.81 7.39 -8.39
N ASN A 141 -20.12 6.10 -8.47
CA ASN A 141 -21.08 5.45 -7.57
C ASN A 141 -20.39 4.86 -6.34
N PHE A 142 -19.05 4.80 -6.37
CA PHE A 142 -18.21 4.28 -5.31
C PHE A 142 -18.46 4.98 -3.97
N SER A 143 -18.71 6.30 -3.95
CA SER A 143 -18.84 7.05 -2.70
C SER A 143 -20.03 6.63 -1.82
N LYS A 144 -21.20 6.29 -2.41
CA LYS A 144 -22.38 5.89 -1.65
C LYS A 144 -22.30 4.45 -1.16
N ILE A 145 -21.96 3.52 -2.06
CA ILE A 145 -21.81 2.10 -1.72
C ILE A 145 -20.63 1.94 -0.77
N ASN A 146 -19.53 2.65 -1.02
CA ASN A 146 -18.36 2.64 -0.15
C ASN A 146 -18.66 3.16 1.24
N LEU A 147 -19.46 4.21 1.40
CA LEU A 147 -19.82 4.75 2.72
C LEU A 147 -20.58 3.71 3.56
N VAL A 148 -21.53 2.98 2.97
CA VAL A 148 -22.25 1.90 3.67
C VAL A 148 -21.29 0.75 4.01
N SER A 149 -20.50 0.30 3.05
CA SER A 149 -19.51 -0.77 3.25
C SER A 149 -18.48 -0.38 4.32
N MET A 150 -17.98 0.86 4.29
CA MET A 150 -17.01 1.35 5.27
C MET A 150 -17.64 1.52 6.67
N GLY A 151 -18.90 1.97 6.76
CA GLY A 151 -19.65 2.01 8.03
C GLY A 151 -19.84 0.62 8.63
N THR A 152 -20.18 -0.36 7.80
CA THR A 152 -20.29 -1.76 8.22
C THR A 152 -18.94 -2.31 8.67
N LEU A 153 -17.88 -2.11 7.90
CA LEU A 153 -16.53 -2.54 8.26
C LEU A 153 -16.05 -1.88 9.56
N PHE A 154 -16.30 -0.59 9.74
CA PHE A 154 -15.96 0.11 10.98
C PHE A 154 -16.66 -0.52 12.19
N ALA A 155 -17.97 -0.75 12.09
CA ALA A 155 -18.74 -1.35 13.19
C ALA A 155 -18.24 -2.78 13.51
N LEU A 156 -17.98 -3.60 12.48
CA LEU A 156 -17.52 -4.97 12.63
C LEU A 156 -16.09 -5.05 13.18
N THR A 157 -15.18 -4.17 12.73
CA THR A 157 -13.81 -4.13 13.26
C THR A 157 -13.74 -3.57 14.67
N LEU A 158 -14.64 -2.64 15.03
CA LEU A 158 -14.78 -2.19 16.42
C LEU A 158 -15.27 -3.34 17.31
N TRP A 159 -16.29 -4.08 16.88
CA TRP A 159 -16.74 -5.29 17.58
C TRP A 159 -15.61 -6.30 17.76
N LEU A 160 -14.88 -6.60 16.70
CA LEU A 160 -13.72 -7.49 16.73
C LEU A 160 -12.69 -7.03 17.77
N SER A 161 -12.39 -5.72 17.79
CA SER A 161 -11.43 -5.14 18.75
C SER A 161 -11.88 -5.37 20.20
N VAL A 162 -13.16 -5.17 20.50
CA VAL A 162 -13.71 -5.39 21.83
C VAL A 162 -13.62 -6.85 22.23
N GLN A 163 -13.98 -7.78 21.33
CA GLN A 163 -13.92 -9.22 21.61
C GLN A 163 -12.49 -9.71 21.85
N VAL A 164 -11.56 -9.28 21.03
CA VAL A 164 -10.14 -9.64 21.18
C VAL A 164 -9.54 -9.04 22.47
N ALA A 165 -9.91 -7.79 22.81
CA ALA A 165 -9.40 -7.12 24.02
C ALA A 165 -10.03 -7.66 25.32
N SER A 166 -11.25 -8.22 25.26
CA SER A 166 -11.95 -8.79 26.42
C SER A 166 -11.64 -10.27 26.65
N GLY A 167 -10.86 -10.90 25.75
CA GLY A 167 -10.42 -12.27 25.88
C GLY A 167 -9.49 -12.48 27.08
N GLU A 168 -9.58 -13.62 27.73
CA GLU A 168 -8.57 -14.00 28.73
C GLU A 168 -7.22 -14.17 28.04
N PRO A 169 -6.12 -13.70 28.67
CA PRO A 169 -4.78 -13.90 28.10
C PRO A 169 -4.57 -15.39 27.84
N ALA A 170 -4.37 -15.78 26.59
CA ALA A 170 -3.96 -17.12 26.28
C ALA A 170 -2.67 -17.38 27.07
N ALA A 171 -2.61 -18.51 27.78
CA ALA A 171 -1.36 -18.94 28.39
C ALA A 171 -0.29 -18.83 27.30
N ALA A 172 0.73 -17.99 27.54
CA ALA A 172 1.72 -17.64 26.55
C ALA A 172 2.29 -18.92 25.93
N GLY A 173 1.63 -19.42 24.89
CA GLY A 173 2.16 -20.47 24.06
C GLY A 173 3.43 -19.89 23.46
N GLN A 174 4.56 -20.43 23.85
CA GLN A 174 5.82 -20.19 23.19
C GLN A 174 5.60 -20.57 21.72
N ALA A 175 5.24 -19.57 20.91
CA ALA A 175 5.39 -19.75 19.48
C ALA A 175 6.89 -19.94 19.27
N ASP A 176 7.31 -21.13 18.84
CA ASP A 176 8.62 -21.40 18.24
C ASP A 176 8.76 -20.64 16.91
N ALA A 177 8.26 -19.42 16.86
CA ALA A 177 8.47 -18.51 15.75
C ALA A 177 9.91 -18.01 15.85
N GLU A 178 10.69 -18.16 14.80
CA GLU A 178 11.99 -17.51 14.66
C GLU A 178 11.86 -16.07 15.18
N ALA A 179 12.73 -15.70 16.12
CA ALA A 179 12.62 -14.45 16.87
C ALA A 179 12.67 -13.26 15.89
N MET A 180 11.51 -12.64 15.67
CA MET A 180 11.42 -11.44 14.84
C MET A 180 12.25 -10.31 15.48
N SER A 181 13.19 -9.73 14.74
CA SER A 181 13.92 -8.57 15.23
C SER A 181 13.03 -7.33 15.23
N PHE A 182 13.26 -6.41 16.18
CA PHE A 182 12.52 -5.15 16.23
C PHE A 182 12.63 -4.34 14.93
N GLY A 183 13.85 -4.30 14.36
CA GLY A 183 14.09 -3.62 13.07
C GLY A 183 13.30 -4.21 11.91
N LEU A 184 13.15 -5.53 11.88
CA LEU A 184 12.33 -6.20 10.88
C LEU A 184 10.84 -5.85 11.03
N ALA A 185 10.33 -5.81 12.25
CA ALA A 185 8.95 -5.40 12.51
C ALA A 185 8.71 -3.92 12.10
N VAL A 186 9.64 -3.02 12.41
CA VAL A 186 9.58 -1.63 11.94
C VAL A 186 9.57 -1.56 10.42
N GLU A 187 10.40 -2.37 9.74
CA GLU A 187 10.43 -2.45 8.27
C GLU A 187 9.10 -2.90 7.69
N LEU A 188 8.54 -4.02 8.17
CA LEU A 188 7.24 -4.52 7.70
C LEU A 188 6.12 -3.51 7.93
N ALA A 189 6.14 -2.82 9.08
CA ALA A 189 5.17 -1.76 9.37
C ALA A 189 5.37 -0.50 8.49
N ALA A 190 6.59 -0.21 8.04
CA ALA A 190 6.86 0.91 7.15
C ALA A 190 6.54 0.59 5.68
N VAL A 191 6.81 -0.63 5.24
CA VAL A 191 6.59 -1.06 3.85
C VAL A 191 5.10 -1.12 3.52
N MET A 192 4.23 -1.37 4.48
CA MET A 192 2.79 -1.43 4.23
C MET A 192 2.24 -0.09 3.67
N PRO A 193 2.36 1.07 4.34
CA PRO A 193 2.01 2.35 3.72
C PRO A 193 2.92 2.72 2.53
N LEU A 194 4.16 2.22 2.47
CA LEU A 194 5.07 2.46 1.35
C LEU A 194 4.57 1.79 0.06
N SER A 195 3.89 0.65 0.14
CA SER A 195 3.32 -0.03 -1.03
C SER A 195 2.29 0.84 -1.80
N TRP A 196 1.69 1.83 -1.10
CA TRP A 196 0.75 2.78 -1.69
C TRP A 196 1.42 3.99 -2.36
N LEU A 197 2.73 4.24 -2.16
CA LEU A 197 3.41 5.42 -2.71
C LEU A 197 3.30 5.52 -4.24
N PRO A 198 3.46 4.42 -5.00
CA PRO A 198 3.39 4.48 -6.46
C PRO A 198 1.95 4.55 -7.01
N LEU A 199 0.95 4.76 -6.14
CA LEU A 199 -0.45 4.91 -6.57
C LEU A 199 -1.24 5.95 -5.77
N VAL A 200 -0.74 6.46 -4.63
CA VAL A 200 -1.48 7.46 -3.82
C VAL A 200 -1.87 8.69 -4.61
N SER A 201 -1.03 9.15 -5.53
CA SER A 201 -1.29 10.32 -6.36
C SER A 201 -2.44 10.09 -7.37
N ASP A 202 -2.79 8.86 -7.72
CA ASP A 202 -3.93 8.55 -8.59
C ASP A 202 -5.26 9.02 -7.96
N TYR A 203 -5.32 9.05 -6.65
CA TYR A 203 -6.46 9.50 -5.85
C TYR A 203 -6.32 10.97 -5.46
N THR A 204 -5.15 11.38 -4.94
CA THR A 204 -4.95 12.73 -4.43
C THR A 204 -4.90 13.79 -5.52
N ARG A 205 -4.60 13.45 -6.79
CA ARG A 205 -4.66 14.36 -7.93
C ARG A 205 -6.02 15.04 -8.10
N ARG A 206 -7.08 14.41 -7.58
CA ARG A 206 -8.46 14.92 -7.61
C ARG A 206 -8.84 15.72 -6.36
N ALA A 207 -7.90 15.98 -5.44
CA ALA A 207 -8.18 16.67 -4.18
C ALA A 207 -8.64 18.13 -4.43
N GLY A 208 -9.75 18.52 -3.82
CA GLY A 208 -10.24 19.90 -3.88
C GLY A 208 -9.35 20.87 -3.08
N LYS A 209 -8.81 20.39 -1.92
CA LYS A 209 -7.87 21.10 -1.06
C LYS A 209 -6.62 20.24 -0.87
N ALA A 210 -5.59 20.44 -1.67
CA ALA A 210 -4.43 19.57 -1.78
C ALA A 210 -3.85 19.14 -0.42
N ARG A 211 -3.44 20.09 0.43
CA ARG A 211 -2.83 19.77 1.75
C ARG A 211 -3.81 19.08 2.71
N ALA A 212 -5.02 19.63 2.84
CA ALA A 212 -6.00 19.12 3.80
C ALA A 212 -6.50 17.72 3.41
N ALA A 213 -6.79 17.49 2.13
CA ALA A 213 -7.26 16.18 1.66
C ALA A 213 -6.15 15.11 1.73
N THR A 214 -4.91 15.46 1.38
CA THR A 214 -3.77 14.54 1.50
C THR A 214 -3.46 14.22 2.96
N LEU A 215 -3.48 15.22 3.85
CA LEU A 215 -3.27 14.99 5.29
C LEU A 215 -4.39 14.12 5.88
N SER A 216 -5.63 14.38 5.51
CA SER A 216 -6.78 13.58 5.93
C SER A 216 -6.68 12.13 5.46
N ALA A 217 -6.27 11.90 4.20
CA ALA A 217 -5.99 10.58 3.65
C ALA A 217 -4.89 9.86 4.45
N THR A 218 -3.77 10.56 4.69
CA THR A 218 -2.63 10.02 5.44
C THR A 218 -3.00 9.64 6.86
N LEU A 219 -3.69 10.52 7.58
CA LEU A 219 -4.10 10.27 8.97
C LEU A 219 -5.13 9.14 9.06
N ALA A 220 -6.07 9.10 8.12
CA ALA A 220 -7.05 8.02 8.06
C ALA A 220 -6.35 6.67 7.83
N TYR A 221 -5.43 6.59 6.86
CA TYR A 221 -4.67 5.37 6.61
C TYR A 221 -3.81 5.01 7.83
N PHE A 222 -3.01 5.94 8.34
CA PHE A 222 -2.11 5.73 9.49
C PHE A 222 -2.85 5.17 10.71
N CYS A 223 -3.94 5.84 11.12
CA CYS A 223 -4.69 5.43 12.31
C CYS A 223 -5.37 4.07 12.10
N THR A 224 -5.97 3.86 10.93
CA THR A 224 -6.69 2.62 10.64
C THR A 224 -5.76 1.44 10.47
N SER A 225 -4.66 1.58 9.71
CA SER A 225 -3.67 0.53 9.53
C SER A 225 -3.01 0.16 10.87
N SER A 226 -2.59 1.14 11.68
CA SER A 226 -2.07 0.88 13.03
C SER A 226 -3.09 0.15 13.91
N TRP A 227 -4.38 0.47 13.77
CA TRP A 227 -5.46 -0.22 14.47
C TRP A 227 -5.61 -1.67 14.01
N MET A 228 -5.55 -1.95 12.70
CA MET A 228 -5.61 -3.32 12.17
C MET A 228 -4.42 -4.17 12.64
N TYR A 229 -3.19 -3.60 12.64
CA TYR A 229 -2.01 -4.25 13.20
C TYR A 229 -2.19 -4.54 14.71
N ALA A 230 -2.75 -3.62 15.47
CA ALA A 230 -3.01 -3.81 16.89
C ALA A 230 -4.03 -4.94 17.15
N ILE A 231 -5.07 -5.06 16.31
CA ILE A 231 -6.03 -6.17 16.36
C ILE A 231 -5.30 -7.50 16.10
N GLY A 232 -4.48 -7.56 15.06
CA GLY A 232 -3.72 -8.78 14.72
C GLY A 232 -2.77 -9.19 15.85
N LEU A 233 -1.98 -8.23 16.34
CA LEU A 233 -1.07 -8.46 17.48
C LEU A 233 -1.82 -8.93 18.74
N ALA A 234 -2.95 -8.27 19.07
CA ALA A 234 -3.77 -8.66 20.21
C ALA A 234 -4.39 -10.05 20.03
N ALA A 235 -4.86 -10.39 18.82
CA ALA A 235 -5.41 -11.70 18.52
C ALA A 235 -4.36 -12.82 18.73
N ALA A 236 -3.13 -12.58 18.29
CA ALA A 236 -2.05 -13.52 18.48
C ALA A 236 -1.64 -13.67 19.96
N LEU A 237 -1.51 -12.54 20.70
CA LEU A 237 -1.02 -12.55 22.08
C LEU A 237 -2.09 -12.93 23.12
N PHE A 238 -3.32 -12.46 22.95
CA PHE A 238 -4.36 -12.59 23.97
C PHE A 238 -5.39 -13.66 23.64
N ALA A 239 -5.70 -13.87 22.35
CA ALA A 239 -6.63 -14.90 21.93
C ALA A 239 -5.93 -16.19 21.40
N GLY A 240 -4.59 -16.20 21.30
CA GLY A 240 -3.83 -17.32 20.77
C GLY A 240 -4.13 -17.65 19.31
N GLN A 241 -4.61 -16.67 18.54
CA GLN A 241 -5.02 -16.85 17.15
C GLN A 241 -3.93 -16.36 16.20
N SER A 242 -3.43 -17.24 15.35
CA SER A 242 -2.41 -16.92 14.33
C SER A 242 -3.00 -16.78 12.91
N GLU A 243 -4.30 -17.01 12.76
CA GLU A 243 -5.00 -16.97 11.49
C GLU A 243 -6.31 -16.14 11.58
N ILE A 244 -6.75 -15.60 10.45
CA ILE A 244 -7.93 -14.71 10.41
C ILE A 244 -9.23 -15.44 10.74
N ALA A 245 -9.47 -16.61 10.18
CA ALA A 245 -10.73 -17.31 10.36
C ALA A 245 -10.97 -17.76 11.81
N PRO A 246 -10.01 -18.41 12.51
CA PRO A 246 -10.13 -18.68 13.93
C PRO A 246 -10.33 -17.42 14.78
N MET A 247 -9.63 -16.32 14.45
CA MET A 247 -9.81 -15.04 15.13
C MET A 247 -11.25 -14.50 14.99
N LEU A 248 -11.83 -14.54 13.79
CA LEU A 248 -13.19 -14.09 13.54
C LEU A 248 -14.24 -15.00 14.22
N GLN A 249 -13.97 -16.30 14.28
CA GLN A 249 -14.80 -17.26 15.01
C GLN A 249 -14.72 -17.02 16.52
N TYR A 250 -13.51 -16.82 17.05
CA TYR A 250 -13.28 -16.45 18.46
C TYR A 250 -14.03 -15.19 18.85
N ALA A 251 -14.07 -14.19 17.97
CA ALA A 251 -14.83 -12.95 18.17
C ALA A 251 -16.35 -13.11 18.02
N GLY A 252 -16.85 -14.32 17.78
CA GLY A 252 -18.27 -14.59 17.60
C GLY A 252 -18.87 -14.01 16.32
N LEU A 253 -18.03 -13.61 15.35
CA LEU A 253 -18.51 -12.97 14.13
C LEU A 253 -19.11 -13.96 13.11
N GLY A 254 -18.75 -15.24 13.14
CA GLY A 254 -19.34 -16.28 12.29
C GLY A 254 -19.59 -15.82 10.84
N ALA A 255 -20.86 -15.86 10.41
CA ALA A 255 -21.24 -15.40 9.06
C ALA A 255 -20.96 -13.90 8.84
N ALA A 256 -21.04 -13.04 9.87
CA ALA A 256 -20.68 -11.62 9.75
C ALA A 256 -19.18 -11.43 9.45
N GLY A 257 -18.34 -12.35 9.91
CA GLY A 257 -16.91 -12.38 9.57
C GLY A 257 -16.66 -12.51 8.07
N ILE A 258 -17.51 -13.24 7.35
CA ILE A 258 -17.42 -13.37 5.88
C ILE A 258 -17.64 -11.99 5.24
N LEU A 259 -18.60 -11.20 5.74
CA LEU A 259 -18.82 -9.84 5.25
C LEU A 259 -17.60 -8.95 5.48
N VAL A 260 -16.96 -9.06 6.65
CA VAL A 260 -15.69 -8.32 6.92
C VAL A 260 -14.64 -8.68 5.89
N VAL A 261 -14.37 -9.97 5.72
CA VAL A 261 -13.37 -10.48 4.80
C VAL A 261 -13.66 -10.04 3.36
N VAL A 262 -14.87 -10.29 2.88
CA VAL A 262 -15.23 -10.02 1.47
C VAL A 262 -15.24 -8.52 1.19
N LEU A 263 -15.88 -7.70 2.04
CA LEU A 263 -15.97 -6.26 1.82
C LEU A 263 -14.60 -5.59 1.92
N SER A 264 -13.79 -5.96 2.91
CA SER A 264 -12.42 -5.41 3.04
C SER A 264 -11.56 -5.79 1.85
N THR A 265 -11.55 -7.06 1.47
CA THR A 265 -10.78 -7.54 0.33
C THR A 265 -11.20 -6.87 -0.98
N VAL A 266 -12.51 -6.81 -1.27
CA VAL A 266 -13.02 -6.19 -2.50
C VAL A 266 -12.69 -4.70 -2.56
N SER A 267 -12.88 -3.96 -1.45
CA SER A 267 -12.63 -2.52 -1.44
C SER A 267 -11.16 -2.15 -1.59
N THR A 268 -10.25 -2.87 -0.94
CA THR A 268 -8.81 -2.64 -1.03
C THR A 268 -8.29 -3.05 -2.40
N THR A 269 -8.63 -4.26 -2.86
CA THR A 269 -8.17 -4.78 -4.16
C THR A 269 -8.71 -4.01 -5.35
N PHE A 270 -9.91 -3.41 -5.22
CA PHE A 270 -10.42 -2.47 -6.22
C PHE A 270 -9.45 -1.29 -6.45
N LEU A 271 -8.87 -0.74 -5.37
CA LEU A 271 -7.92 0.36 -5.48
C LEU A 271 -6.64 -0.09 -6.21
N ASP A 272 -6.15 -1.28 -5.92
CA ASP A 272 -4.98 -1.86 -6.58
C ASP A 272 -5.22 -2.07 -8.07
N ALA A 273 -6.31 -2.73 -8.43
CA ALA A 273 -6.67 -3.00 -9.82
C ALA A 273 -6.89 -1.71 -10.62
N TYR A 274 -7.59 -0.72 -10.04
CA TYR A 274 -7.81 0.58 -10.68
C TYR A 274 -6.48 1.30 -10.93
N SER A 275 -5.59 1.38 -9.93
CA SER A 275 -4.29 2.03 -10.08
C SER A 275 -3.35 1.28 -11.02
N ALA A 276 -3.49 -0.04 -11.15
CA ALA A 276 -2.78 -0.79 -12.19
C ALA A 276 -3.20 -0.32 -13.60
N GLY A 277 -4.51 -0.07 -13.80
CA GLY A 277 -5.03 0.51 -15.04
C GLY A 277 -4.45 1.90 -15.32
N VAL A 278 -4.44 2.78 -14.32
CA VAL A 278 -3.86 4.13 -14.42
C VAL A 278 -2.36 4.07 -14.72
N SER A 279 -1.62 3.20 -14.04
CA SER A 279 -0.17 3.05 -14.25
C SER A 279 0.15 2.47 -15.61
N PHE A 280 -0.64 1.51 -16.10
CA PHE A 280 -0.47 0.95 -17.45
C PHE A 280 -0.77 1.99 -18.53
N HIS A 281 -1.71 2.91 -18.29
CA HIS A 281 -2.00 4.00 -19.24
C HIS A 281 -0.77 4.88 -19.48
N SER A 282 0.13 5.02 -18.49
CA SER A 282 1.43 5.70 -18.67
C SER A 282 2.39 4.94 -19.59
N ILE A 283 2.22 3.62 -19.74
CA ILE A 283 3.02 2.78 -20.66
C ILE A 283 2.39 2.79 -22.05
N SER A 284 1.07 2.61 -22.13
CA SER A 284 0.33 2.53 -23.37
C SER A 284 -1.10 3.05 -23.20
N SER A 285 -1.46 4.07 -23.99
CA SER A 285 -2.81 4.61 -24.01
C SER A 285 -3.79 3.84 -24.91
N ARG A 286 -3.37 2.69 -25.49
CA ARG A 286 -4.21 1.88 -26.39
C ARG A 286 -5.42 1.26 -25.71
N PHE A 287 -5.30 0.96 -24.42
CA PHE A 287 -6.34 0.32 -23.62
C PHE A 287 -6.85 1.28 -22.56
N GLY A 288 -8.17 1.31 -22.35
CA GLY A 288 -8.77 2.09 -21.27
C GLY A 288 -8.40 1.55 -19.88
N GLU A 289 -8.30 2.43 -18.87
CA GLU A 289 -7.92 2.09 -17.49
C GLU A 289 -8.75 0.92 -16.93
N VAL A 290 -10.09 0.91 -17.15
CA VAL A 290 -11.00 -0.13 -16.66
C VAL A 290 -10.76 -1.50 -17.33
N VAL A 291 -10.38 -1.51 -18.62
CA VAL A 291 -10.06 -2.74 -19.34
C VAL A 291 -8.81 -3.39 -18.76
N VAL A 292 -7.76 -2.59 -18.53
CA VAL A 292 -6.52 -3.06 -17.90
C VAL A 292 -6.76 -3.50 -16.47
N ALA A 293 -7.49 -2.72 -15.69
CA ALA A 293 -7.87 -3.08 -14.32
C ALA A 293 -8.63 -4.42 -14.26
N SER A 294 -9.53 -4.65 -15.23
CA SER A 294 -10.23 -5.92 -15.34
C SER A 294 -9.29 -7.09 -15.69
N ALA A 295 -8.35 -6.87 -16.62
CA ALA A 295 -7.35 -7.88 -16.97
C ALA A 295 -6.41 -8.20 -15.77
N VAL A 296 -6.01 -7.19 -15.01
CA VAL A 296 -5.24 -7.35 -13.77
C VAL A 296 -6.03 -8.15 -12.73
N THR A 297 -7.33 -7.86 -12.56
CA THR A 297 -8.20 -8.61 -11.64
C THR A 297 -8.32 -10.08 -12.05
N LEU A 298 -8.53 -10.35 -13.34
CA LEU A 298 -8.59 -11.73 -13.85
C LEU A 298 -7.26 -12.46 -13.64
N LEU A 299 -6.13 -11.82 -13.98
CA LEU A 299 -4.81 -12.39 -13.78
C LEU A 299 -4.52 -12.62 -12.30
N GLY A 300 -4.82 -11.65 -11.44
CA GLY A 300 -4.67 -11.77 -9.99
C GLY A 300 -5.54 -12.88 -9.41
N THR A 301 -6.77 -13.05 -9.90
CA THR A 301 -7.64 -14.16 -9.49
C THR A 301 -7.03 -15.51 -9.88
N LEU A 302 -6.52 -15.65 -11.10
CA LEU A 302 -5.85 -16.88 -11.53
C LEU A 302 -4.60 -17.18 -10.72
N LEU A 303 -3.77 -16.16 -10.47
CA LEU A 303 -2.58 -16.30 -9.62
C LEU A 303 -2.92 -16.66 -8.18
N ALA A 304 -4.03 -16.15 -7.64
CA ALA A 304 -4.49 -16.49 -6.30
C ALA A 304 -4.79 -17.99 -6.12
N LEU A 305 -5.13 -18.71 -7.19
CA LEU A 305 -5.39 -20.15 -7.14
C LEU A 305 -4.13 -21.00 -6.98
N VAL A 306 -2.95 -20.42 -7.27
CA VAL A 306 -1.64 -21.10 -7.21
C VAL A 306 -0.64 -20.36 -6.30
N PHE A 307 -1.11 -19.40 -5.50
CA PHE A 307 -0.27 -18.54 -4.68
C PHE A 307 0.34 -19.32 -3.49
N ASP A 308 1.62 -19.02 -3.22
CA ASP A 308 2.35 -19.54 -2.08
C ASP A 308 2.60 -18.40 -1.07
N VAL A 309 1.97 -18.47 0.10
CA VAL A 309 2.06 -17.46 1.19
C VAL A 309 3.49 -17.26 1.67
N SER A 310 4.36 -18.27 1.58
CA SER A 310 5.77 -18.16 2.00
C SER A 310 6.53 -17.06 1.24
N ARG A 311 6.02 -16.62 0.08
CA ARG A 311 6.63 -15.57 -0.74
C ARG A 311 6.18 -14.16 -0.39
N PHE A 312 5.23 -14.01 0.54
CA PHE A 312 4.64 -12.70 0.89
C PHE A 312 5.69 -11.69 1.39
N GLU A 313 6.51 -12.11 2.34
CA GLU A 313 7.55 -11.25 2.92
C GLU A 313 8.58 -10.80 1.87
N GLY A 314 9.05 -11.73 1.03
CA GLY A 314 9.95 -11.42 -0.09
C GLY A 314 9.36 -10.42 -1.09
N PHE A 315 8.04 -10.47 -1.29
CA PHE A 315 7.32 -9.51 -2.12
C PHE A 315 7.30 -8.11 -1.50
N LEU A 316 7.10 -7.99 -0.18
CA LEU A 316 7.18 -6.71 0.54
C LEU A 316 8.58 -6.09 0.43
N TYR A 317 9.64 -6.88 0.58
CA TYR A 317 11.01 -6.39 0.41
C TYR A 317 11.31 -5.97 -1.04
N PHE A 318 10.72 -6.64 -2.02
CA PHE A 318 10.82 -6.19 -3.41
C PHE A 318 10.21 -4.80 -3.58
N ILE A 319 9.00 -4.58 -3.08
CA ILE A 319 8.31 -3.28 -3.10
C ILE A 319 9.18 -2.20 -2.45
N GLY A 320 9.66 -2.44 -1.23
CA GLY A 320 10.52 -1.51 -0.51
C GLY A 320 11.78 -1.15 -1.31
N SER A 321 12.44 -2.15 -1.90
CA SER A 321 13.68 -1.93 -2.67
C SER A 321 13.49 -1.07 -3.92
N VAL A 322 12.33 -1.17 -4.58
CA VAL A 322 12.03 -0.39 -5.79
C VAL A 322 11.53 1.01 -5.47
N PHE A 323 10.56 1.11 -4.57
CA PHE A 323 9.81 2.35 -4.41
C PHE A 323 10.37 3.29 -3.32
N ALA A 324 11.09 2.79 -2.31
CA ALA A 324 11.72 3.65 -1.33
C ALA A 324 12.79 4.59 -1.94
N PRO A 325 13.77 4.11 -2.73
CA PRO A 325 14.72 5.01 -3.36
C PRO A 325 14.09 5.86 -4.47
N MET A 326 13.06 5.37 -5.16
CA MET A 326 12.33 6.17 -6.16
C MET A 326 11.72 7.41 -5.50
N ILE A 327 10.99 7.24 -4.41
CA ILE A 327 10.32 8.35 -3.73
C ILE A 327 11.33 9.30 -3.07
N ALA A 328 12.48 8.79 -2.59
CA ALA A 328 13.54 9.63 -2.04
C ALA A 328 14.08 10.63 -3.07
N VAL A 329 14.31 10.18 -4.32
CA VAL A 329 14.69 11.05 -5.44
C VAL A 329 13.60 12.06 -5.74
N GLN A 330 12.33 11.63 -5.83
CA GLN A 330 11.19 12.54 -6.10
C GLN A 330 11.05 13.62 -5.02
N ILE A 331 11.12 13.25 -3.75
CA ILE A 331 11.02 14.20 -2.62
C ILE A 331 12.15 15.22 -2.67
N ALA A 332 13.38 14.78 -2.92
CA ALA A 332 14.53 15.67 -3.05
C ALA A 332 14.36 16.66 -4.20
N ASP A 333 14.00 16.16 -5.40
CA ASP A 333 13.80 16.98 -6.59
C ASP A 333 12.64 17.97 -6.43
N TYR A 334 11.50 17.51 -5.91
CA TYR A 334 10.28 18.32 -5.88
C TYR A 334 10.26 19.34 -4.75
N PHE A 335 10.51 18.91 -3.50
CA PHE A 335 10.34 19.80 -2.34
C PHE A 335 11.57 20.63 -2.01
N VAL A 336 12.77 20.07 -2.18
CA VAL A 336 14.01 20.75 -1.79
C VAL A 336 14.68 21.45 -2.93
N LEU A 337 14.94 20.75 -4.03
CA LEU A 337 15.63 21.31 -5.18
C LEU A 337 14.69 22.11 -6.08
N LYS A 338 13.37 21.93 -5.96
CA LYS A 338 12.32 22.58 -6.78
C LYS A 338 12.67 22.53 -8.25
N ARG A 339 13.12 21.37 -8.71
CA ARG A 339 13.56 21.17 -10.09
C ARG A 339 12.40 21.34 -11.05
N LYS A 340 12.70 21.95 -12.21
CA LYS A 340 11.80 21.85 -13.37
C LYS A 340 11.70 20.40 -13.80
N PRO A 341 10.54 19.97 -14.35
CA PRO A 341 10.39 18.62 -14.90
C PRO A 341 11.58 18.26 -15.81
N ALA A 342 12.00 17.01 -15.76
CA ALA A 342 13.09 16.52 -16.60
C ALA A 342 12.79 16.84 -18.08
N SER A 343 13.68 17.58 -18.72
CA SER A 343 13.52 18.04 -20.11
C SER A 343 13.76 16.94 -21.14
N GLY A 344 14.44 15.88 -20.73
CA GLY A 344 14.77 14.72 -21.58
C GLY A 344 13.78 13.56 -21.42
N GLU A 345 13.84 12.62 -22.34
CA GLU A 345 13.06 11.38 -22.25
C GLU A 345 13.48 10.52 -21.07
N VAL A 346 14.77 10.55 -20.70
CA VAL A 346 15.36 9.81 -19.58
C VAL A 346 16.28 10.74 -18.80
N ASP A 347 16.09 10.81 -17.46
CA ASP A 347 17.08 11.42 -16.55
C ASP A 347 17.98 10.31 -15.99
N TRP A 348 19.13 10.11 -16.63
CA TRP A 348 20.09 9.08 -16.27
C TRP A 348 20.67 9.28 -14.86
N VAL A 349 20.78 10.52 -14.38
CA VAL A 349 21.26 10.80 -13.02
C VAL A 349 20.27 10.31 -12.00
N SER A 350 18.96 10.58 -12.20
CA SER A 350 17.91 10.05 -11.32
C SER A 350 17.89 8.52 -11.32
N LEU A 351 18.03 7.88 -12.49
CA LEU A 351 18.07 6.41 -12.57
C LEU A 351 19.31 5.83 -11.86
N ALA A 352 20.48 6.47 -11.99
CA ALA A 352 21.69 6.03 -11.30
C ALA A 352 21.55 6.18 -9.76
N LEU A 353 20.97 7.29 -9.30
CA LEU A 353 20.69 7.52 -7.89
C LEU A 353 19.70 6.50 -7.33
N TRP A 354 18.64 6.23 -8.09
CA TRP A 354 17.68 5.17 -7.74
C TRP A 354 18.35 3.79 -7.67
N LEU A 355 19.16 3.45 -8.67
CA LEU A 355 19.86 2.15 -8.69
C LEU A 355 20.81 2.00 -7.50
N ALA A 356 21.55 3.05 -7.17
CA ALA A 356 22.39 3.05 -5.96
C ALA A 356 21.56 2.82 -4.69
N GLY A 357 20.41 3.49 -4.57
CA GLY A 357 19.48 3.30 -3.46
C GLY A 357 18.87 1.89 -3.43
N PHE A 358 18.50 1.33 -4.59
CA PHE A 358 18.02 -0.05 -4.72
C PHE A 358 19.07 -1.06 -4.23
N VAL A 359 20.31 -0.95 -4.70
CA VAL A 359 21.40 -1.83 -4.26
C VAL A 359 21.63 -1.66 -2.76
N PHE A 360 21.64 -0.43 -2.26
CA PHE A 360 21.82 -0.16 -0.85
C PHE A 360 20.70 -0.78 0.00
N TYR A 361 19.44 -0.72 -0.46
CA TYR A 361 18.30 -1.38 0.21
C TYR A 361 18.55 -2.90 0.32
N ARG A 362 18.94 -3.55 -0.79
CA ARG A 362 19.21 -4.99 -0.83
C ARG A 362 20.36 -5.41 0.09
N LEU A 363 21.36 -4.55 0.27
CA LEU A 363 22.46 -4.77 1.22
C LEU A 363 22.00 -4.58 2.66
N MET A 364 21.21 -3.53 2.93
CA MET A 364 20.69 -3.22 4.27
C MET A 364 19.76 -4.31 4.82
N LEU A 365 19.02 -5.01 3.98
CA LEU A 365 18.19 -6.16 4.42
C LEU A 365 19.01 -7.24 5.15
N LYS A 366 20.30 -7.41 4.80
CA LYS A 366 21.18 -8.37 5.46
C LYS A 366 21.62 -7.93 6.86
N TRP A 367 21.60 -6.62 7.14
CA TRP A 367 22.08 -6.04 8.40
C TRP A 367 20.96 -5.79 9.42
N GLN A 368 19.70 -5.81 8.98
CA GLN A 368 18.51 -5.62 9.82
C GLN A 368 18.64 -4.45 10.82
N PRO A 369 18.82 -3.21 10.36
CA PRO A 369 19.04 -2.09 11.27
C PRO A 369 17.83 -1.87 12.20
N PRO A 370 18.02 -1.31 13.41
CA PRO A 370 16.99 -1.21 14.43
C PRO A 370 15.73 -0.42 14.03
N LEU A 371 15.86 0.51 13.09
CA LEU A 371 14.75 1.33 12.56
C LEU A 371 14.29 0.86 11.18
N GLY A 372 14.51 -0.41 10.86
CA GLY A 372 14.18 -0.97 9.55
C GLY A 372 15.12 -0.52 8.45
N THR A 373 14.97 -1.09 7.27
CA THR A 373 15.81 -0.85 6.09
C THR A 373 15.38 0.42 5.33
N THR A 374 14.08 0.69 5.30
CA THR A 374 13.49 1.80 4.52
C THR A 374 14.03 3.16 4.93
N LEU A 375 14.08 3.47 6.24
CA LEU A 375 14.48 4.80 6.72
C LEU A 375 15.93 5.16 6.34
N PRO A 376 16.95 4.33 6.63
CA PRO A 376 18.34 4.64 6.26
C PRO A 376 18.53 4.73 4.75
N VAL A 377 17.83 3.90 3.97
CA VAL A 377 17.92 3.93 2.49
C VAL A 377 17.33 5.22 1.93
N ILE A 378 16.18 5.65 2.42
CA ILE A 378 15.57 6.91 1.99
C ILE A 378 16.47 8.09 2.38
N ALA A 379 16.96 8.13 3.61
CA ALA A 379 17.84 9.20 4.07
C ALA A 379 19.13 9.27 3.24
N ALA A 380 19.77 8.14 2.98
CA ALA A 380 20.99 8.06 2.17
C ALA A 380 20.74 8.46 0.71
N THR A 381 19.67 7.90 0.08
CA THR A 381 19.32 8.23 -1.32
C THR A 381 18.92 9.68 -1.47
N PHE A 382 18.18 10.24 -0.52
CA PHE A 382 17.80 11.65 -0.49
C PHE A 382 19.05 12.55 -0.37
N ALA A 383 19.93 12.28 0.60
CA ALA A 383 21.17 13.04 0.80
C ALA A 383 22.10 12.96 -0.42
N LEU A 384 22.24 11.76 -1.00
CA LEU A 384 23.02 11.54 -2.21
C LEU A 384 22.43 12.32 -3.39
N THR A 385 21.10 12.35 -3.52
CA THR A 385 20.41 13.14 -4.56
C THR A 385 20.72 14.62 -4.43
N LEU A 386 20.64 15.17 -3.21
CA LEU A 386 20.96 16.57 -2.97
C LEU A 386 22.42 16.89 -3.29
N LEU A 387 23.36 16.01 -2.88
CA LEU A 387 24.78 16.18 -3.12
C LEU A 387 25.11 16.16 -4.62
N VAL A 388 24.70 15.09 -5.32
CA VAL A 388 24.99 14.91 -6.75
C VAL A 388 24.37 16.02 -7.57
N ARG A 389 23.15 16.45 -7.28
CA ARG A 389 22.47 17.54 -8.00
C ARG A 389 23.11 18.91 -7.76
N LYS A 390 23.76 19.14 -6.63
CA LYS A 390 24.55 20.36 -6.39
C LYS A 390 25.88 20.33 -7.13
N LEU A 391 26.51 19.17 -7.25
CA LEU A 391 27.79 19.00 -7.94
C LEU A 391 27.65 18.97 -9.48
N LEU A 392 26.52 18.45 -9.98
CA LEU A 392 26.18 18.41 -11.39
C LEU A 392 25.05 19.42 -11.69
N PRO A 393 25.30 20.73 -11.66
CA PRO A 393 24.29 21.69 -12.08
C PRO A 393 23.90 21.40 -13.52
N SER A 394 22.60 21.19 -13.73
CA SER A 394 22.01 20.77 -15.02
C SER A 394 22.62 21.55 -16.19
N VAL A 395 23.12 20.85 -17.18
CA VAL A 395 23.60 21.36 -18.49
C VAL A 395 22.54 22.20 -19.24
N GLY A 396 21.34 22.38 -18.65
CA GLY A 396 20.22 23.14 -19.20
C GLY A 396 20.26 24.67 -18.99
N LYS A 397 21.33 25.25 -18.39
CA LYS A 397 21.49 26.71 -18.26
C LYS A 397 22.34 27.37 -19.36
N ALA A 398 22.85 26.63 -20.31
CA ALA A 398 23.82 27.15 -21.30
C ALA A 398 23.23 27.61 -22.64
N ALA A 399 21.89 27.67 -22.81
CA ALA A 399 21.30 28.00 -24.10
C ALA A 399 20.36 29.22 -24.09
N VAL A 400 20.49 30.13 -23.10
CA VAL A 400 19.80 31.47 -23.16
C VAL A 400 20.78 32.55 -22.68
N ARG A 401 21.90 32.66 -23.36
CA ARG A 401 22.68 33.93 -23.50
C ARG A 401 23.28 33.90 -24.89
N GLU A 402 22.78 34.78 -25.71
CA GLU A 402 23.13 35.15 -27.05
C GLU A 402 21.94 34.93 -28.01
N GLY A 403 21.20 36.06 -28.22
CA GLY A 403 20.16 36.27 -29.20
C GLY A 403 19.29 37.42 -28.81
#